data_0bbee33a116dc0a913f39dc84fc5fdcd
#
_entry.id   0bbee33a116dc0a913f39dc84fc5fdcd
#
_cell.length_a   1.000
_cell.length_b   1.000
_cell.length_c   1.000
_cell.angle_alpha   90.00
_cell.angle_beta   90.00
_cell.angle_gamma   90.00
#
_symmetry.space_group_name_H-M   'P 1'
#
loop_
_entity.id
_entity.type
_entity.pdbx_description
1 polymer ?
#
loop_
_entity_poly.entity_id
_entity_poly.type
_entity_poly.pdbx_seq_one_letter_code
_entity_poly.pdbx_strand_id
1 'polypeptide(L)'
;MDYLAAMKVFVRSAELGTFTRAAEEAGIKVSTVSRYITFLEDDLGAALFNRSTRHLHLTEMGRIFYEKAFSLLDDIEQLRSLVPTLNAIPQGLLRIQLPGAFARKYVVGVLGEFLAQHPMIQVETILADAERDIIEGGVDVALKIGALADSQLVARKIASNHYCCCVSPSFRDVNGRPETPQALAHLPCLPLSLQSGATWAFRFAGGWEKIKVSGPLRSDDLECLRAAVIGGAGYAVLPRWLVNDDLQSGLLENVLADYEFSSEGEADEGIWIIYPPKKIVPSKVRAFISFFENRYRAAIGW
;
A
#
# COMPACT_ATOMS: atom_id res chain seq x y z
N MET A 1 8.20 19.91 -31.50
CA MET A 1 7.35 18.89 -32.17
C MET A 1 7.70 17.54 -31.59
N ASP A 2 6.81 16.55 -31.57
CA ASP A 2 7.14 15.21 -31.03
C ASP A 2 8.03 14.45 -32.05
N TYR A 3 9.28 14.21 -31.70
CA TYR A 3 10.29 13.58 -32.56
C TYR A 3 9.95 12.11 -32.85
N LEU A 4 9.44 11.41 -31.85
CA LEU A 4 9.05 10.01 -32.00
C LEU A 4 7.84 9.86 -32.98
N ALA A 5 6.86 10.76 -32.87
CA ALA A 5 5.75 10.80 -33.79
C ALA A 5 6.22 11.13 -35.21
N ALA A 6 7.16 12.06 -35.36
CA ALA A 6 7.74 12.40 -36.67
C ALA A 6 8.49 11.22 -37.30
N MET A 7 9.30 10.48 -36.50
CA MET A 7 10.00 9.26 -36.96
C MET A 7 9.01 8.18 -37.40
N LYS A 8 7.93 7.93 -36.64
CA LYS A 8 6.89 6.97 -37.02
C LYS A 8 6.25 7.34 -38.37
N VAL A 9 5.87 8.59 -38.53
CA VAL A 9 5.27 9.08 -39.78
C VAL A 9 6.26 8.99 -40.94
N PHE A 10 7.54 9.26 -40.73
CA PHE A 10 8.58 9.12 -41.74
C PHE A 10 8.73 7.66 -42.21
N VAL A 11 8.90 6.72 -41.27
CA VAL A 11 9.05 5.28 -41.58
C VAL A 11 7.82 4.77 -42.34
N ARG A 12 6.60 5.11 -41.90
CA ARG A 12 5.38 4.70 -42.61
C ARG A 12 5.23 5.34 -43.98
N SER A 13 5.68 6.59 -44.16
CA SER A 13 5.68 7.25 -45.46
C SER A 13 6.65 6.55 -46.43
N ALA A 14 7.80 6.10 -45.97
CA ALA A 14 8.75 5.34 -46.78
C ALA A 14 8.22 3.97 -47.18
N GLU A 15 7.58 3.23 -46.28
CA GLU A 15 7.00 1.91 -46.54
C GLU A 15 5.81 1.97 -47.48
N LEU A 16 4.90 2.95 -47.32
CA LEU A 16 3.69 3.10 -48.10
C LEU A 16 3.90 3.84 -49.42
N GLY A 17 5.07 4.46 -49.61
CA GLY A 17 5.47 5.15 -50.85
C GLY A 17 4.71 6.45 -51.15
N THR A 18 3.81 6.90 -50.27
CA THR A 18 3.06 8.16 -50.41
C THR A 18 2.69 8.77 -49.07
N PHE A 19 2.72 10.10 -48.96
CA PHE A 19 2.26 10.81 -47.76
C PHE A 19 0.75 10.68 -47.53
N THR A 20 -0.02 10.51 -48.58
CA THR A 20 -1.50 10.35 -48.50
C THR A 20 -1.85 9.07 -47.75
N ARG A 21 -1.24 7.92 -48.15
CA ARG A 21 -1.49 6.64 -47.48
C ARG A 21 -1.01 6.63 -46.04
N ALA A 22 0.16 7.25 -45.76
CA ALA A 22 0.68 7.39 -44.41
C ALA A 22 -0.24 8.26 -43.52
N ALA A 23 -0.85 9.30 -44.08
CA ALA A 23 -1.81 10.16 -43.40
C ALA A 23 -3.10 9.43 -43.07
N GLU A 24 -3.65 8.66 -44.01
CA GLU A 24 -4.85 7.84 -43.85
C GLU A 24 -4.67 6.82 -42.75
N GLU A 25 -3.57 6.06 -42.78
CA GLU A 25 -3.27 5.05 -41.76
C GLU A 25 -3.07 5.67 -40.38
N ALA A 26 -2.37 6.79 -40.28
CA ALA A 26 -2.14 7.49 -39.02
C ALA A 26 -3.37 8.29 -38.52
N GLY A 27 -4.45 8.40 -39.30
CA GLY A 27 -5.64 9.19 -38.93
C GLY A 27 -5.36 10.70 -38.83
N ILE A 28 -4.38 11.22 -39.61
CA ILE A 28 -4.00 12.63 -39.61
C ILE A 28 -4.09 13.26 -40.98
N LYS A 29 -4.00 14.58 -41.07
CA LYS A 29 -4.01 15.28 -42.35
C LYS A 29 -2.67 15.15 -43.09
N VAL A 30 -2.67 15.06 -44.42
CA VAL A 30 -1.47 15.03 -45.26
C VAL A 30 -0.53 16.22 -44.99
N SER A 31 -1.09 17.39 -44.70
CA SER A 31 -0.32 18.57 -44.32
C SER A 31 0.45 18.38 -43.00
N THR A 32 -0.07 17.56 -42.08
CA THR A 32 0.59 17.20 -40.83
C THR A 32 1.76 16.25 -41.10
N VAL A 33 1.60 15.26 -41.97
CA VAL A 33 2.69 14.38 -42.44
C VAL A 33 3.80 15.22 -43.04
N SER A 34 3.48 16.09 -44.00
CA SER A 34 4.50 16.98 -44.63
C SER A 34 5.27 17.81 -43.57
N ARG A 35 4.57 18.33 -42.56
CA ARG A 35 5.17 19.13 -41.50
C ARG A 35 6.09 18.30 -40.60
N TYR A 36 5.77 17.04 -40.32
CA TYR A 36 6.63 16.12 -39.60
C TYR A 36 7.90 15.80 -40.38
N ILE A 37 7.78 15.56 -41.70
CA ILE A 37 8.94 15.30 -42.58
C ILE A 37 9.83 16.54 -42.66
N THR A 38 9.28 17.72 -42.93
CA THR A 38 10.06 18.98 -42.97
C THR A 38 10.77 19.22 -41.63
N PHE A 39 10.09 18.96 -40.49
CA PHE A 39 10.71 19.08 -39.17
C PHE A 39 11.95 18.17 -39.01
N LEU A 40 11.87 16.90 -39.47
CA LEU A 40 13.03 15.99 -39.41
C LEU A 40 14.16 16.44 -40.38
N GLU A 41 13.80 16.87 -41.60
CA GLU A 41 14.74 17.34 -42.60
C GLU A 41 15.47 18.61 -42.13
N ASP A 42 14.76 19.53 -41.48
CA ASP A 42 15.33 20.76 -40.91
C ASP A 42 16.27 20.46 -39.74
N ASP A 43 15.87 19.54 -38.84
CA ASP A 43 16.66 19.13 -37.66
C ASP A 43 17.96 18.42 -38.10
N LEU A 44 17.87 17.54 -39.11
CA LEU A 44 19.00 16.77 -39.62
C LEU A 44 19.87 17.55 -40.63
N GLY A 45 19.38 18.69 -41.11
CA GLY A 45 20.08 19.48 -42.14
C GLY A 45 20.19 18.76 -43.49
N ALA A 46 19.32 17.77 -43.76
CA ALA A 46 19.37 16.95 -44.96
C ALA A 46 17.98 16.53 -45.43
N ALA A 47 17.76 16.51 -46.75
CA ALA A 47 16.53 15.95 -47.32
C ALA A 47 16.50 14.44 -47.15
N LEU A 48 15.37 13.94 -46.66
CA LEU A 48 15.10 12.50 -46.46
C LEU A 48 14.36 11.87 -47.63
N PHE A 49 13.60 12.67 -48.35
CA PHE A 49 12.86 12.23 -49.55
C PHE A 49 13.22 13.04 -50.80
N ASN A 50 13.31 12.35 -51.92
CA ASN A 50 13.28 12.96 -53.22
C ASN A 50 11.81 13.21 -53.62
N ARG A 51 11.43 14.47 -53.74
CA ARG A 51 10.08 14.89 -54.14
C ARG A 51 9.93 14.83 -55.68
N SER A 52 9.51 13.68 -56.22
CA SER A 52 9.01 13.62 -57.58
C SER A 52 7.48 13.55 -57.55
N THR A 53 6.85 14.07 -58.62
CA THR A 53 5.38 14.23 -58.69
C THR A 53 4.60 12.91 -58.75
N ARG A 54 5.25 11.77 -58.86
CA ARG A 54 4.60 10.44 -59.01
C ARG A 54 4.93 9.40 -57.95
N HIS A 55 6.10 9.48 -57.35
CA HIS A 55 6.53 8.51 -56.29
C HIS A 55 7.42 9.19 -55.26
N LEU A 56 7.26 8.73 -54.03
CA LEU A 56 8.11 9.14 -52.93
C LEU A 56 9.30 8.18 -52.82
N HIS A 57 10.51 8.68 -53.03
CA HIS A 57 11.75 7.89 -52.92
C HIS A 57 12.65 8.45 -51.85
N LEU A 58 13.23 7.57 -51.04
CA LEU A 58 14.25 7.96 -50.06
C LEU A 58 15.53 8.47 -50.73
N THR A 59 16.11 9.52 -50.20
CA THR A 59 17.50 9.92 -50.49
C THR A 59 18.47 8.91 -49.91
N GLU A 60 19.76 9.05 -50.15
CA GLU A 60 20.76 8.23 -49.47
C GLU A 60 20.73 8.43 -47.96
N MET A 61 20.65 9.69 -47.50
CA MET A 61 20.47 10.01 -46.07
C MET A 61 19.11 9.48 -45.54
N GLY A 62 18.06 9.56 -46.34
CA GLY A 62 16.77 8.99 -46.00
C GLY A 62 16.81 7.47 -45.76
N ARG A 63 17.62 6.73 -46.54
CA ARG A 63 17.79 5.28 -46.32
C ARG A 63 18.53 4.98 -45.01
N ILE A 64 19.64 5.68 -44.77
CA ILE A 64 20.40 5.52 -43.54
C ILE A 64 19.53 5.85 -42.32
N PHE A 65 18.79 6.96 -42.41
CA PHE A 65 17.86 7.37 -41.34
C PHE A 65 16.73 6.38 -41.17
N TYR A 66 16.16 5.83 -42.25
CA TYR A 66 15.10 4.81 -42.20
C TYR A 66 15.54 3.58 -41.43
N GLU A 67 16.72 3.00 -41.74
CA GLU A 67 17.22 1.80 -41.07
C GLU A 67 17.38 2.03 -39.56
N LYS A 68 17.93 3.19 -39.17
CA LYS A 68 18.13 3.53 -37.76
C LYS A 68 16.81 3.86 -37.04
N ALA A 69 15.94 4.62 -37.68
CA ALA A 69 14.62 4.95 -37.15
C ALA A 69 13.73 3.71 -36.98
N PHE A 70 13.77 2.80 -37.95
CA PHE A 70 13.03 1.54 -37.88
C PHE A 70 13.49 0.69 -36.68
N SER A 71 14.82 0.50 -36.49
CA SER A 71 15.41 -0.24 -35.39
C SER A 71 15.02 0.40 -34.04
N LEU A 72 15.14 1.71 -33.89
CA LEU A 72 14.78 2.41 -32.66
C LEU A 72 13.27 2.30 -32.34
N LEU A 73 12.42 2.36 -33.34
CA LEU A 73 10.96 2.19 -33.15
C LEU A 73 10.62 0.76 -32.73
N ASP A 74 11.30 -0.24 -33.30
CA ASP A 74 11.15 -1.64 -32.92
C ASP A 74 11.59 -1.87 -31.46
N ASP A 75 12.74 -1.33 -31.05
CA ASP A 75 13.22 -1.38 -29.67
C ASP A 75 12.21 -0.77 -28.70
N ILE A 76 11.59 0.35 -29.06
CA ILE A 76 10.53 0.99 -28.25
C ILE A 76 9.30 0.09 -28.15
N GLU A 77 8.87 -0.53 -29.24
CA GLU A 77 7.72 -1.45 -29.20
C GLU A 77 8.04 -2.73 -28.42
N GLN A 78 9.28 -3.24 -28.50
CA GLN A 78 9.75 -4.33 -27.64
C GLN A 78 9.71 -3.94 -26.17
N LEU A 79 10.22 -2.76 -25.78
CA LEU A 79 10.11 -2.26 -24.42
C LEU A 79 8.65 -2.14 -23.96
N ARG A 80 7.75 -1.66 -24.83
CA ARG A 80 6.31 -1.58 -24.53
C ARG A 80 5.68 -2.95 -24.34
N SER A 81 6.11 -3.96 -25.09
CA SER A 81 5.61 -5.33 -24.99
C SER A 81 6.11 -6.06 -23.73
N LEU A 82 7.29 -5.70 -23.23
CA LEU A 82 7.84 -6.23 -21.98
C LEU A 82 7.08 -5.76 -20.73
N VAL A 83 6.59 -4.51 -20.74
CA VAL A 83 5.92 -3.93 -19.57
C VAL A 83 4.66 -4.71 -19.12
N PRO A 84 3.72 -5.12 -20.01
CA PRO A 84 2.61 -5.97 -19.61
C PRO A 84 3.05 -7.33 -19.07
N THR A 85 4.07 -7.94 -19.67
CA THR A 85 4.56 -9.27 -19.27
C THR A 85 5.25 -9.22 -17.91
N LEU A 86 6.09 -8.22 -17.67
CA LEU A 86 6.73 -7.97 -16.37
C LEU A 86 5.70 -7.64 -15.27
N ASN A 87 4.56 -7.02 -15.62
CA ASN A 87 3.46 -6.76 -14.71
C ASN A 87 2.48 -7.94 -14.55
N ALA A 88 2.52 -8.94 -15.43
CA ALA A 88 1.65 -10.11 -15.35
C ALA A 88 2.12 -11.10 -14.27
N ILE A 89 3.42 -11.28 -14.13
CA ILE A 89 4.03 -12.22 -13.18
C ILE A 89 4.48 -11.46 -11.94
N PRO A 90 4.02 -11.83 -10.72
CA PRO A 90 4.49 -11.23 -9.48
C PRO A 90 5.97 -11.53 -9.24
N GLN A 91 6.84 -10.49 -9.26
CA GLN A 91 8.28 -10.63 -9.10
C GLN A 91 8.96 -9.40 -8.52
N GLY A 92 10.19 -9.58 -8.03
CA GLY A 92 11.05 -8.53 -7.49
C GLY A 92 10.84 -8.25 -6.01
N LEU A 93 11.51 -7.23 -5.48
CA LEU A 93 11.47 -6.86 -4.06
C LEU A 93 10.14 -6.20 -3.71
N LEU A 94 9.42 -6.78 -2.74
CA LEU A 94 8.20 -6.26 -2.14
C LEU A 94 8.52 -5.73 -0.74
N ARG A 95 8.45 -4.41 -0.56
CA ARG A 95 8.66 -3.74 0.72
C ARG A 95 7.33 -3.56 1.45
N ILE A 96 7.22 -4.17 2.63
CA ILE A 96 5.99 -4.18 3.43
C ILE A 96 6.26 -3.53 4.78
N GLN A 97 5.52 -2.46 5.11
CA GLN A 97 5.54 -1.88 6.45
C GLN A 97 4.41 -2.47 7.29
N LEU A 98 4.74 -2.86 8.53
CA LEU A 98 3.84 -3.61 9.40
C LEU A 98 3.92 -3.10 10.85
N PRO A 99 2.78 -3.01 11.58
CA PRO A 99 2.80 -2.86 13.04
C PRO A 99 3.47 -4.08 13.68
N GLY A 100 4.43 -3.84 14.59
CA GLY A 100 5.35 -4.87 15.07
C GLY A 100 4.66 -6.08 15.72
N ALA A 101 3.78 -5.86 16.67
CA ALA A 101 3.03 -6.92 17.35
C ALA A 101 2.13 -7.72 16.39
N PHE A 102 1.42 -7.03 15.50
CA PHE A 102 0.55 -7.68 14.53
C PHE A 102 1.34 -8.49 13.49
N ALA A 103 2.47 -7.95 13.04
CA ALA A 103 3.35 -8.62 12.10
C ALA A 103 3.84 -9.97 12.64
N ARG A 104 4.36 -9.99 13.87
CA ARG A 104 4.86 -11.21 14.49
C ARG A 104 3.78 -12.28 14.67
N LYS A 105 2.57 -11.86 15.08
CA LYS A 105 1.48 -12.80 15.37
C LYS A 105 0.78 -13.31 14.10
N TYR A 106 0.58 -12.46 13.10
CA TYR A 106 -0.31 -12.77 11.97
C TYR A 106 0.33 -12.76 10.59
N VAL A 107 1.41 -12.00 10.38
CA VAL A 107 1.94 -11.82 9.03
C VAL A 107 3.14 -12.72 8.76
N VAL A 108 4.16 -12.65 9.61
CA VAL A 108 5.44 -13.32 9.36
C VAL A 108 5.28 -14.83 9.23
N GLY A 109 4.43 -15.44 10.05
CA GLY A 109 4.19 -16.89 10.03
C GLY A 109 3.59 -17.42 8.72
N VAL A 110 2.89 -16.57 7.96
CA VAL A 110 2.26 -16.95 6.69
C VAL A 110 3.04 -16.51 5.46
N LEU A 111 4.12 -15.71 5.62
CA LEU A 111 4.96 -15.29 4.49
C LEU A 111 5.63 -16.47 3.78
N GLY A 112 5.92 -17.57 4.49
CA GLY A 112 6.47 -18.77 3.86
C GLY A 112 5.53 -19.37 2.80
N GLU A 113 4.22 -19.38 3.08
CA GLU A 113 3.19 -19.83 2.13
C GLU A 113 3.09 -18.88 0.92
N PHE A 114 3.10 -17.57 1.19
CA PHE A 114 3.10 -16.54 0.14
C PHE A 114 4.30 -16.66 -0.80
N LEU A 115 5.51 -16.81 -0.25
CA LEU A 115 6.74 -16.93 -1.02
C LEU A 115 6.79 -18.25 -1.82
N ALA A 116 6.21 -19.36 -1.30
CA ALA A 116 6.08 -20.58 -2.03
C ALA A 116 5.15 -20.47 -3.25
N GLN A 117 4.07 -19.67 -3.14
CA GLN A 117 3.16 -19.37 -4.27
C GLN A 117 3.78 -18.38 -5.26
N HIS A 118 4.72 -17.54 -4.83
CA HIS A 118 5.34 -16.49 -5.63
C HIS A 118 6.87 -16.50 -5.53
N PRO A 119 7.55 -17.53 -6.10
CA PRO A 119 8.99 -17.76 -5.89
C PRO A 119 9.90 -16.67 -6.46
N MET A 120 9.39 -15.80 -7.33
CA MET A 120 10.15 -14.68 -7.88
C MET A 120 9.99 -13.39 -7.06
N ILE A 121 9.22 -13.40 -5.96
CA ILE A 121 9.12 -12.28 -5.03
C ILE A 121 10.17 -12.44 -3.92
N GLN A 122 10.84 -11.34 -3.60
CA GLN A 122 11.59 -11.17 -2.35
C GLN A 122 10.81 -10.21 -1.45
N VAL A 123 10.74 -10.49 -0.16
CA VAL A 123 10.01 -9.65 0.80
C VAL A 123 11.00 -8.99 1.76
N GLU A 124 10.89 -7.68 1.90
CA GLU A 124 11.52 -6.89 2.96
C GLU A 124 10.43 -6.38 3.89
N THR A 125 10.50 -6.73 5.18
CA THR A 125 9.56 -6.26 6.19
C THR A 125 10.16 -5.12 7.00
N ILE A 126 9.41 -4.02 7.13
CA ILE A 126 9.77 -2.87 7.95
C ILE A 126 8.77 -2.83 9.11
N LEU A 127 9.24 -3.06 10.33
CA LEU A 127 8.39 -2.99 11.51
C LEU A 127 8.37 -1.54 12.02
N ALA A 128 7.19 -0.92 12.02
CA ALA A 128 7.01 0.43 12.52
C ALA A 128 5.57 0.61 13.05
N ASP A 129 5.45 1.00 14.31
CA ASP A 129 4.18 1.31 14.95
C ASP A 129 3.82 2.80 14.81
N ALA A 130 4.81 3.66 14.53
CA ALA A 130 4.59 5.07 14.19
C ALA A 130 4.44 5.26 12.67
N GLU A 131 3.64 6.26 12.29
CA GLU A 131 3.50 6.65 10.88
C GLU A 131 4.85 7.09 10.31
N ARG A 132 5.40 6.28 9.40
CA ARG A 132 6.47 6.72 8.49
C ARG A 132 5.85 7.01 7.15
N ASP A 133 6.39 7.99 6.46
CA ASP A 133 5.95 8.28 5.10
C ASP A 133 6.20 7.06 4.19
N ILE A 134 5.11 6.44 3.76
CA ILE A 134 5.12 5.25 2.90
C ILE A 134 5.74 5.59 1.53
N ILE A 135 5.51 6.80 1.05
CA ILE A 135 5.97 7.25 -0.28
C ILE A 135 7.47 7.53 -0.24
N GLU A 136 7.93 8.34 0.72
CA GLU A 136 9.35 8.68 0.88
C GLU A 136 10.19 7.45 1.29
N GLY A 137 9.61 6.55 2.11
CA GLY A 137 10.24 5.30 2.53
C GLY A 137 10.35 4.22 1.46
N GLY A 138 9.81 4.45 0.25
CA GLY A 138 9.82 3.47 -0.83
C GLY A 138 9.06 2.18 -0.49
N VAL A 139 8.06 2.26 0.39
CA VAL A 139 7.22 1.15 0.80
C VAL A 139 6.19 0.85 -0.28
N ASP A 140 6.05 -0.41 -0.66
CA ASP A 140 5.08 -0.83 -1.68
C ASP A 140 3.67 -0.98 -1.11
N VAL A 141 3.56 -1.48 0.13
CA VAL A 141 2.30 -1.72 0.85
C VAL A 141 2.53 -1.66 2.35
N ALA A 142 1.58 -1.14 3.10
CA ALA A 142 1.62 -1.15 4.56
C ALA A 142 0.32 -1.67 5.16
N LEU A 143 0.42 -2.23 6.37
CA LEU A 143 -0.73 -2.45 7.24
C LEU A 143 -0.79 -1.30 8.25
N LYS A 144 -1.99 -0.80 8.48
CA LYS A 144 -2.28 0.19 9.53
C LYS A 144 -3.42 -0.33 10.41
N ILE A 145 -3.29 -0.11 11.72
CA ILE A 145 -4.30 -0.45 12.72
C ILE A 145 -4.74 0.84 13.42
N GLY A 146 -6.06 1.02 13.55
CA GLY A 146 -6.67 2.21 14.13
C GLY A 146 -7.49 3.01 13.12
N ALA A 147 -7.71 4.29 13.41
CA ALA A 147 -8.37 5.22 12.52
C ALA A 147 -7.46 5.64 11.36
N LEU A 148 -8.06 5.97 10.22
CA LEU A 148 -7.34 6.51 9.07
C LEU A 148 -7.50 8.03 9.05
N ALA A 149 -6.37 8.74 9.00
CA ALA A 149 -6.37 10.14 8.65
C ALA A 149 -6.57 10.31 7.13
N ASP A 150 -7.11 11.46 6.73
CA ASP A 150 -7.22 11.81 5.32
C ASP A 150 -5.85 11.80 4.65
N SER A 151 -5.71 11.03 3.60
CA SER A 151 -4.47 10.90 2.84
C SER A 151 -4.75 10.58 1.37
N GLN A 152 -3.73 10.74 0.53
CA GLN A 152 -3.82 10.34 -0.89
C GLN A 152 -3.62 8.84 -1.10
N LEU A 153 -3.37 8.06 -0.04
CA LEU A 153 -3.15 6.62 -0.13
C LEU A 153 -4.45 5.86 -0.42
N VAL A 154 -4.34 4.77 -1.14
CA VAL A 154 -5.45 3.84 -1.29
C VAL A 154 -5.53 2.98 -0.03
N ALA A 155 -6.69 2.94 0.60
CA ALA A 155 -6.94 2.16 1.80
C ALA A 155 -8.00 1.08 1.56
N ARG A 156 -7.77 -0.12 2.09
CA ARG A 156 -8.72 -1.24 2.09
C ARG A 156 -8.87 -1.77 3.49
N LYS A 157 -10.08 -1.75 4.04
CA LYS A 157 -10.39 -2.34 5.34
C LYS A 157 -10.41 -3.86 5.24
N ILE A 158 -9.64 -4.53 6.10
CA ILE A 158 -9.61 -6.00 6.20
C ILE A 158 -10.54 -6.47 7.31
N ALA A 159 -10.49 -5.78 8.45
CA ALA A 159 -11.29 -6.10 9.63
C ALA A 159 -11.51 -4.86 10.49
N SER A 160 -12.49 -4.94 11.41
CA SER A 160 -12.62 -3.99 12.51
C SER A 160 -11.57 -4.27 13.57
N ASN A 161 -11.13 -3.24 14.28
CA ASN A 161 -10.20 -3.37 15.39
C ASN A 161 -10.98 -3.18 16.71
N HIS A 162 -11.14 -4.25 17.48
CA HIS A 162 -11.80 -4.24 18.77
C HIS A 162 -10.77 -4.30 19.89
N TYR A 163 -11.12 -3.71 21.03
CA TYR A 163 -10.26 -3.67 22.21
C TYR A 163 -10.93 -4.36 23.39
N CYS A 164 -10.10 -4.77 24.35
CA CYS A 164 -10.53 -5.33 25.63
C CYS A 164 -9.81 -4.58 26.76
N CYS A 165 -10.56 -4.27 27.84
CA CYS A 165 -9.95 -3.82 29.08
C CYS A 165 -9.49 -5.04 29.87
N CYS A 166 -8.18 -5.27 29.88
CA CYS A 166 -7.56 -6.50 30.36
C CYS A 166 -6.92 -6.31 31.74
N VAL A 167 -6.98 -7.38 32.53
CA VAL A 167 -6.30 -7.50 33.82
C VAL A 167 -5.96 -8.97 34.09
N SER A 168 -4.88 -9.26 34.82
CA SER A 168 -4.65 -10.62 35.31
C SER A 168 -5.55 -10.91 36.52
N PRO A 169 -6.04 -12.16 36.68
CA PRO A 169 -6.92 -12.54 37.81
C PRO A 169 -6.30 -12.20 39.17
N SER A 170 -5.01 -12.48 39.34
CA SER A 170 -4.28 -12.20 40.60
C SER A 170 -4.25 -10.71 40.95
N PHE A 171 -4.10 -9.84 39.98
CA PHE A 171 -4.10 -8.39 40.22
C PHE A 171 -5.51 -7.88 40.51
N ARG A 172 -6.53 -8.38 39.79
CA ARG A 172 -7.94 -8.06 40.05
C ARG A 172 -8.35 -8.44 41.48
N ASP A 173 -7.98 -9.61 41.94
CA ASP A 173 -8.35 -10.10 43.28
C ASP A 173 -7.83 -9.20 44.43
N VAL A 174 -6.69 -8.52 44.20
CA VAL A 174 -6.11 -7.59 45.18
C VAL A 174 -6.66 -6.17 45.02
N ASN A 175 -6.84 -5.70 43.76
CA ASN A 175 -7.13 -4.30 43.45
C ASN A 175 -8.60 -4.03 43.10
N GLY A 176 -9.44 -5.08 43.03
CA GLY A 176 -10.85 -4.99 42.72
C GLY A 176 -11.15 -5.06 41.22
N ARG A 177 -12.44 -5.21 40.88
CA ARG A 177 -12.92 -5.21 39.49
C ARG A 177 -13.66 -3.89 39.22
N PRO A 178 -13.25 -3.10 38.21
CA PRO A 178 -14.00 -1.91 37.84
C PRO A 178 -15.36 -2.30 37.28
N GLU A 179 -16.42 -1.70 37.81
CA GLU A 179 -17.81 -1.88 37.31
C GLU A 179 -18.15 -0.89 36.20
N THR A 180 -17.47 0.26 36.19
CA THR A 180 -17.62 1.30 35.18
C THR A 180 -16.26 1.79 34.68
N PRO A 181 -16.20 2.32 33.45
CA PRO A 181 -14.96 2.92 32.95
C PRO A 181 -14.40 4.03 33.83
N GLN A 182 -15.25 4.84 34.50
CA GLN A 182 -14.80 5.93 35.38
C GLN A 182 -13.98 5.42 36.57
N ALA A 183 -14.21 4.19 37.04
CA ALA A 183 -13.44 3.61 38.13
C ALA A 183 -11.96 3.46 37.79
N LEU A 184 -11.61 3.34 36.48
CA LEU A 184 -10.22 3.24 36.02
C LEU A 184 -9.39 4.48 36.34
N ALA A 185 -10.01 5.65 36.55
CA ALA A 185 -9.29 6.86 36.96
C ALA A 185 -8.55 6.73 38.29
N HIS A 186 -8.99 5.75 39.14
CA HIS A 186 -8.45 5.51 40.47
C HIS A 186 -7.67 4.19 40.58
N LEU A 187 -7.51 3.47 39.48
CA LEU A 187 -6.84 2.18 39.45
C LEU A 187 -5.51 2.27 38.70
N PRO A 188 -4.52 1.43 39.02
CA PRO A 188 -3.28 1.39 38.28
C PRO A 188 -3.50 0.93 36.83
N CYS A 189 -3.42 1.85 35.87
CA CYS A 189 -3.59 1.61 34.44
C CYS A 189 -2.28 1.74 33.68
N LEU A 190 -2.13 0.96 32.62
CA LEU A 190 -0.92 0.89 31.80
C LEU A 190 -1.23 1.48 30.40
N PRO A 191 -1.15 2.81 30.20
CA PRO A 191 -1.50 3.43 28.94
C PRO A 191 -0.43 3.25 27.87
N LEU A 192 -0.87 3.16 26.60
CA LEU A 192 0.00 3.23 25.43
C LEU A 192 0.57 4.66 25.32
N SER A 193 1.90 4.80 25.27
CA SER A 193 2.54 6.12 25.26
C SER A 193 2.41 6.90 23.95
N LEU A 194 2.00 6.26 22.88
CA LEU A 194 1.67 6.90 21.60
C LEU A 194 0.40 7.76 21.66
N GLN A 195 -0.44 7.56 22.68
CA GLN A 195 -1.66 8.32 22.88
C GLN A 195 -1.37 9.63 23.65
N SER A 196 -1.87 10.75 23.14
CA SER A 196 -1.74 12.03 23.82
C SER A 196 -2.56 12.05 25.12
N GLY A 197 -1.91 12.35 26.25
CA GLY A 197 -2.57 12.67 27.52
C GLY A 197 -2.98 11.48 28.37
N ALA A 198 -2.58 10.22 28.09
CA ALA A 198 -2.97 9.03 28.85
C ALA A 198 -4.48 8.98 29.13
N THR A 199 -5.28 9.12 28.09
CA THR A 199 -6.74 9.06 28.17
C THR A 199 -7.26 7.88 27.37
N TRP A 200 -8.27 7.21 27.90
CA TRP A 200 -8.99 6.13 27.21
C TRP A 200 -10.41 6.58 26.92
N ALA A 201 -10.86 6.41 25.67
CA ALA A 201 -12.22 6.76 25.27
C ALA A 201 -13.13 5.55 25.32
N PHE A 202 -14.22 5.63 26.05
CA PHE A 202 -15.25 4.61 26.14
C PHE A 202 -16.57 5.15 25.61
N ARG A 203 -17.39 4.27 25.03
CA ARG A 203 -18.69 4.62 24.50
C ARG A 203 -19.77 4.48 25.57
N PHE A 204 -20.55 5.51 25.75
CA PHE A 204 -21.72 5.59 26.61
C PHE A 204 -22.96 5.93 25.78
N ALA A 205 -24.15 5.92 26.40
CA ALA A 205 -25.40 6.26 25.73
C ALA A 205 -25.39 7.68 25.09
N GLY A 206 -24.63 8.61 25.67
CA GLY A 206 -24.47 10.00 25.17
C GLY A 206 -23.34 10.21 24.16
N GLY A 207 -22.58 9.16 23.81
CA GLY A 207 -21.42 9.25 22.92
C GLY A 207 -20.13 8.80 23.59
N TRP A 208 -18.98 9.26 23.04
CA TRP A 208 -17.66 8.91 23.54
C TRP A 208 -17.24 9.83 24.70
N GLU A 209 -16.79 9.22 25.79
CA GLU A 209 -16.22 9.96 26.93
C GLU A 209 -14.76 9.57 27.14
N LYS A 210 -13.89 10.56 27.34
CA LYS A 210 -12.47 10.35 27.60
C LYS A 210 -12.20 10.31 29.10
N ILE A 211 -11.61 9.21 29.56
CA ILE A 211 -11.27 8.99 30.96
C ILE A 211 -9.76 9.09 31.10
N LYS A 212 -9.31 9.97 31.99
CA LYS A 212 -7.89 10.12 32.29
C LYS A 212 -7.44 8.93 33.16
N VAL A 213 -6.41 8.25 32.74
CA VAL A 213 -5.84 7.09 33.44
C VAL A 213 -4.39 7.34 33.80
N SER A 214 -3.90 6.64 34.81
CA SER A 214 -2.52 6.74 35.24
C SER A 214 -2.04 5.40 35.86
N GLY A 215 -0.74 5.21 35.91
CA GLY A 215 -0.20 4.00 36.53
C GLY A 215 1.32 3.92 36.45
N PRO A 216 1.88 2.81 36.92
CA PRO A 216 3.31 2.69 37.14
C PRO A 216 4.13 2.47 35.87
N LEU A 217 3.50 2.09 34.77
CA LEU A 217 4.18 1.78 33.51
C LEU A 217 3.42 2.42 32.34
N ARG A 218 4.19 2.91 31.38
CA ARG A 218 3.72 3.32 30.04
C ARG A 218 4.68 2.72 29.01
N SER A 219 4.18 2.30 27.86
CA SER A 219 4.99 1.78 26.76
C SER A 219 4.40 2.20 25.44
N ASP A 220 5.21 2.33 24.40
CA ASP A 220 4.83 2.45 23.01
C ASP A 220 4.68 1.10 22.31
N ASP A 221 5.01 0.01 22.99
CA ASP A 221 4.92 -1.37 22.50
C ASP A 221 3.76 -2.12 23.17
N LEU A 222 2.85 -2.64 22.35
CA LEU A 222 1.66 -3.37 22.81
C LEU A 222 2.00 -4.72 23.46
N GLU A 223 3.06 -5.41 23.03
CA GLU A 223 3.50 -6.67 23.62
C GLU A 223 4.15 -6.45 24.99
N CYS A 224 4.84 -5.34 25.16
CA CYS A 224 5.34 -4.92 26.47
C CYS A 224 4.18 -4.67 27.45
N LEU A 225 3.13 -3.95 27.03
CA LEU A 225 1.94 -3.75 27.87
C LEU A 225 1.22 -5.07 28.18
N ARG A 226 1.05 -5.95 27.18
CA ARG A 226 0.47 -7.28 27.37
C ARG A 226 1.25 -8.08 28.42
N ALA A 227 2.57 -8.15 28.30
CA ALA A 227 3.42 -8.87 29.26
C ALA A 227 3.28 -8.27 30.66
N ALA A 228 3.24 -6.94 30.79
CA ALA A 228 3.09 -6.26 32.07
C ALA A 228 1.72 -6.55 32.74
N VAL A 229 0.63 -6.58 31.94
CA VAL A 229 -0.71 -6.94 32.47
C VAL A 229 -0.73 -8.39 32.96
N ILE A 230 -0.17 -9.33 32.19
CA ILE A 230 -0.05 -10.74 32.62
C ILE A 230 0.76 -10.85 33.90
N GLY A 231 1.85 -10.06 34.02
CA GLY A 231 2.70 -9.98 35.21
C GLY A 231 2.04 -9.26 36.41
N GLY A 232 0.81 -8.79 36.30
CA GLY A 232 0.07 -8.16 37.39
C GLY A 232 0.46 -6.72 37.68
N ALA A 233 0.88 -5.95 36.69
CA ALA A 233 1.26 -4.53 36.85
C ALA A 233 0.09 -3.55 36.86
N GLY A 234 -1.08 -3.93 36.33
CA GLY A 234 -2.24 -3.05 36.25
C GLY A 234 -3.28 -3.46 35.21
N TYR A 235 -4.18 -2.54 34.90
CA TYR A 235 -5.18 -2.65 33.84
C TYR A 235 -4.65 -2.07 32.55
N ALA A 236 -4.90 -2.72 31.40
CA ALA A 236 -4.60 -2.14 30.10
C ALA A 236 -5.76 -2.33 29.11
N VAL A 237 -5.94 -1.38 28.23
CA VAL A 237 -6.81 -1.56 27.06
C VAL A 237 -5.94 -2.02 25.89
N LEU A 238 -6.18 -3.23 25.43
CA LEU A 238 -5.39 -3.91 24.43
C LEU A 238 -6.26 -4.41 23.27
N PRO A 239 -5.76 -4.41 22.04
CA PRO A 239 -6.49 -4.98 20.92
C PRO A 239 -6.84 -6.45 21.15
N ARG A 240 -8.07 -6.81 20.86
CA ARG A 240 -8.55 -8.20 21.07
C ARG A 240 -7.72 -9.23 20.31
N TRP A 241 -7.30 -8.90 19.08
CA TRP A 241 -6.43 -9.78 18.29
C TRP A 241 -5.10 -10.11 19.00
N LEU A 242 -4.59 -9.21 19.84
CA LEU A 242 -3.34 -9.44 20.59
C LEU A 242 -3.54 -10.40 21.77
N VAL A 243 -4.65 -10.24 22.51
CA VAL A 243 -4.88 -10.89 23.82
C VAL A 243 -5.88 -12.04 23.77
N ASN A 244 -6.41 -12.40 22.60
CA ASN A 244 -7.47 -13.42 22.50
C ASN A 244 -7.07 -14.77 23.13
N ASP A 245 -5.82 -15.22 22.91
CA ASP A 245 -5.33 -16.48 23.46
C ASP A 245 -5.19 -16.40 24.98
N ASP A 246 -4.81 -15.24 25.52
CA ASP A 246 -4.68 -15.01 26.97
C ASP A 246 -6.04 -14.97 27.65
N LEU A 247 -7.05 -14.40 26.98
CA LEU A 247 -8.43 -14.41 27.45
C LEU A 247 -9.01 -15.84 27.46
N GLN A 248 -8.74 -16.63 26.40
CA GLN A 248 -9.20 -18.02 26.31
C GLN A 248 -8.52 -18.93 27.34
N SER A 249 -7.25 -18.71 27.62
CA SER A 249 -6.49 -19.49 28.61
C SER A 249 -6.71 -19.04 30.06
N GLY A 250 -7.41 -17.93 30.27
CA GLY A 250 -7.64 -17.35 31.61
C GLY A 250 -6.43 -16.65 32.22
N LEU A 251 -5.36 -16.41 31.44
CA LEU A 251 -4.23 -15.57 31.86
C LEU A 251 -4.64 -14.12 32.06
N LEU A 252 -5.59 -13.67 31.24
CA LEU A 252 -6.22 -12.35 31.32
C LEU A 252 -7.73 -12.47 31.39
N GLU A 253 -8.36 -11.46 31.98
CA GLU A 253 -9.81 -11.26 31.96
C GLU A 253 -10.14 -9.94 31.28
N ASN A 254 -11.25 -9.91 30.52
CA ASN A 254 -11.86 -8.68 30.03
C ASN A 254 -12.86 -8.18 31.11
N VAL A 255 -12.56 -7.02 31.69
CA VAL A 255 -13.37 -6.46 32.80
C VAL A 255 -14.27 -5.40 32.19
N LEU A 256 -14.74 -4.84 31.63
CA LEU A 256 -15.65 -3.85 31.05
C LEU A 256 -16.15 -4.31 29.67
N ALA A 257 -16.52 -5.58 29.57
CA ALA A 257 -16.90 -6.21 28.30
C ALA A 257 -18.12 -5.56 27.61
N ASP A 258 -18.99 -4.88 28.38
CA ASP A 258 -20.19 -4.20 27.88
C ASP A 258 -19.91 -2.80 27.29
N TYR A 259 -18.66 -2.34 27.37
CA TYR A 259 -18.28 -1.04 26.88
C TYR A 259 -17.39 -1.16 25.64
N GLU A 260 -17.69 -0.35 24.62
CA GLU A 260 -16.79 -0.17 23.50
C GLU A 260 -15.66 0.81 23.86
N PHE A 261 -14.46 0.52 23.40
CA PHE A 261 -13.29 1.37 23.56
C PHE A 261 -12.82 1.84 22.17
N SER A 262 -12.31 3.07 22.12
CA SER A 262 -11.59 3.61 20.98
C SER A 262 -10.31 4.32 21.43
N SER A 263 -9.24 4.18 20.66
CA SER A 263 -7.98 4.88 20.92
C SER A 263 -8.09 6.39 20.81
N GLU A 264 -8.97 6.89 19.94
CA GLU A 264 -9.15 8.31 19.62
C GLU A 264 -10.55 8.86 19.93
N GLY A 265 -11.51 8.00 20.25
CA GLY A 265 -12.91 8.35 20.46
C GLY A 265 -13.72 8.35 19.15
N GLU A 266 -13.26 7.61 18.15
CA GLU A 266 -13.92 7.44 16.86
C GLU A 266 -14.46 6.00 16.71
N ALA A 267 -15.58 5.88 16.01
CA ALA A 267 -16.28 4.58 15.90
C ALA A 267 -15.66 3.62 14.87
N ASP A 268 -14.91 4.11 13.87
CA ASP A 268 -14.42 3.31 12.73
C ASP A 268 -12.93 3.02 12.81
N GLU A 269 -12.51 2.31 13.83
CA GLU A 269 -11.15 1.77 13.87
C GLU A 269 -11.07 0.41 13.16
N GLY A 270 -10.05 0.24 12.34
CA GLY A 270 -9.89 -0.95 11.52
C GLY A 270 -8.45 -1.44 11.40
N ILE A 271 -8.33 -2.60 10.79
CA ILE A 271 -7.08 -3.11 10.23
C ILE A 271 -7.15 -2.87 8.74
N TRP A 272 -6.19 -2.12 8.23
CA TRP A 272 -6.20 -1.61 6.86
C TRP A 272 -4.95 -2.04 6.11
N ILE A 273 -5.13 -2.35 4.82
CA ILE A 273 -4.03 -2.36 3.85
C ILE A 273 -4.01 -1.00 3.17
N ILE A 274 -2.86 -0.33 3.20
CA ILE A 274 -2.66 0.97 2.56
C ILE A 274 -1.48 0.92 1.58
N TYR A 275 -1.60 1.60 0.45
CA TYR A 275 -0.56 1.65 -0.57
C TYR A 275 -0.66 2.92 -1.42
N PRO A 276 0.45 3.39 -2.03
CA PRO A 276 0.44 4.57 -2.88
C PRO A 276 -0.49 4.41 -4.08
N PRO A 277 -1.25 5.46 -4.46
CA PRO A 277 -2.05 5.44 -5.67
C PRO A 277 -1.13 5.35 -6.89
N LYS A 278 -1.36 4.35 -7.74
CA LYS A 278 -0.63 4.16 -9.00
C LYS A 278 -1.64 3.91 -10.11
N LYS A 279 -1.39 4.44 -11.31
CA LYS A 279 -2.22 4.17 -12.49
C LYS A 279 -2.37 2.66 -12.74
N ILE A 280 -1.30 1.90 -12.47
CA ILE A 280 -1.28 0.44 -12.50
C ILE A 280 -0.62 -0.03 -11.21
N VAL A 281 -1.37 -0.76 -10.37
CA VAL A 281 -0.83 -1.38 -9.15
C VAL A 281 0.09 -2.54 -9.55
N PRO A 282 1.35 -2.59 -9.10
CA PRO A 282 2.29 -3.67 -9.45
C PRO A 282 1.75 -5.05 -9.09
N SER A 283 2.07 -6.06 -9.91
CA SER A 283 1.60 -7.44 -9.71
C SER A 283 2.00 -8.02 -8.35
N LYS A 284 3.21 -7.74 -7.87
CA LYS A 284 3.69 -8.15 -6.54
C LYS A 284 2.82 -7.60 -5.40
N VAL A 285 2.35 -6.34 -5.51
CA VAL A 285 1.46 -5.69 -4.54
C VAL A 285 0.07 -6.31 -4.58
N ARG A 286 -0.49 -6.51 -5.78
CA ARG A 286 -1.80 -7.17 -5.95
C ARG A 286 -1.78 -8.59 -5.39
N ALA A 287 -0.71 -9.36 -5.67
CA ALA A 287 -0.55 -10.72 -5.16
C ALA A 287 -0.55 -10.75 -3.63
N PHE A 288 0.20 -9.86 -2.98
CA PHE A 288 0.23 -9.76 -1.53
C PHE A 288 -1.14 -9.37 -0.94
N ILE A 289 -1.78 -8.34 -1.50
CA ILE A 289 -3.11 -7.90 -1.04
C ILE A 289 -4.11 -9.06 -1.13
N SER A 290 -4.18 -9.73 -2.28
CA SER A 290 -5.11 -10.84 -2.49
C SER A 290 -4.84 -12.03 -1.58
N PHE A 291 -3.56 -12.40 -1.37
CA PHE A 291 -3.15 -13.44 -0.45
C PHE A 291 -3.59 -13.13 0.97
N PHE A 292 -3.31 -11.89 1.42
CA PHE A 292 -3.62 -11.47 2.77
C PHE A 292 -5.13 -11.35 3.02
N GLU A 293 -5.88 -10.74 2.09
CA GLU A 293 -7.35 -10.66 2.18
C GLU A 293 -7.99 -12.06 2.24
N ASN A 294 -7.57 -12.98 1.37
CA ASN A 294 -8.12 -14.35 1.35
C ASN A 294 -7.82 -15.12 2.64
N ARG A 295 -6.62 -14.95 3.17
CA ARG A 295 -6.19 -15.61 4.41
C ARG A 295 -6.96 -15.14 5.63
N TYR A 296 -7.24 -13.85 5.71
CA TYR A 296 -7.82 -13.23 6.91
C TYR A 296 -9.30 -12.91 6.82
N ARG A 297 -9.89 -12.85 5.63
CA ARG A 297 -11.34 -12.68 5.48
C ARG A 297 -12.16 -13.78 6.17
N ALA A 298 -11.61 -14.99 6.26
CA ALA A 298 -12.25 -16.12 6.93
C ALA A 298 -11.81 -16.32 8.40
N ALA A 299 -10.64 -15.78 8.78
CA ALA A 299 -10.01 -16.05 10.08
C ALA A 299 -10.21 -14.92 11.12
N ILE A 300 -10.57 -13.71 10.67
CA ILE A 300 -10.75 -12.55 11.54
C ILE A 300 -12.24 -12.38 11.88
N GLY A 301 -12.78 -13.34 12.59
CA GLY A 301 -14.08 -13.27 13.25
C GLY A 301 -13.91 -13.02 14.75
N TRP A 302 -13.22 -11.95 15.14
CA TRP A 302 -13.15 -11.49 16.52
C TRP A 302 -13.96 -10.26 16.78
#